data_b88a5448e999cdae1ad724137a8a0bb6
#
_entry.id   b88a5448e999cdae1ad724137a8a0bb6
#
_cell.length_a   1.000
_cell.length_b   1.000
_cell.length_c   1.000
_cell.angle_alpha   90.00
_cell.angle_beta   90.00
_cell.angle_gamma   90.00
#
_symmetry.space_group_name_H-M   'P 1'
#
loop_
_entity.id
_entity.type
_entity.pdbx_description
1 polymer ?
#
loop_
_entity_poly.entity_id
_entity_poly.type
_entity_poly.pdbx_seq_one_letter_code
_entity_poly.pdbx_strand_id
1 'polypeptide(L)'
;MLFHEEFDTVVSLLGFNSYGHDIFRKWYVDGRLPYHIIVDPKNTKAGIQELRYIDPTKLRKIREVTEDKDPVTGANIITGQKEYFLFQDGKMLDASQGLKIHPDSIAYATSGMLDANRKRILSYLHKAIKPTNQFLEG
;
A
#
# COMPACT_ATOMS: atom_id res chain seq x y z
N MET A 1 -27.93 -9.11 -0.85
CA MET A 1 -28.37 -7.88 -1.51
C MET A 1 -27.46 -6.71 -1.22
N LEU A 2 -27.26 -6.32 0.01
CA LEU A 2 -26.37 -5.18 0.36
C LEU A 2 -24.96 -5.31 -0.19
N PHE A 3 -24.35 -6.49 -0.14
CA PHE A 3 -22.99 -6.73 -0.62
C PHE A 3 -22.86 -6.60 -2.15
N HIS A 4 -23.88 -6.91 -2.92
CA HIS A 4 -23.84 -6.73 -4.37
C HIS A 4 -23.84 -5.26 -4.77
N GLU A 5 -24.66 -4.46 -4.12
CA GLU A 5 -24.74 -3.01 -4.38
C GLU A 5 -23.45 -2.31 -4.01
N GLU A 6 -22.85 -2.65 -2.87
CA GLU A 6 -21.55 -2.12 -2.43
C GLU A 6 -20.41 -2.56 -3.39
N PHE A 7 -20.41 -3.81 -3.80
CA PHE A 7 -19.44 -4.30 -4.77
C PHE A 7 -19.54 -3.59 -6.12
N ASP A 8 -20.76 -3.43 -6.64
CA ASP A 8 -21.02 -2.71 -7.90
C ASP A 8 -20.59 -1.26 -7.81
N THR A 9 -20.78 -0.63 -6.65
CA THR A 9 -20.30 0.73 -6.37
C THR A 9 -18.79 0.80 -6.44
N VAL A 10 -18.06 -0.11 -5.81
CA VAL A 10 -16.59 -0.16 -5.84
C VAL A 10 -16.08 -0.40 -7.26
N VAL A 11 -16.66 -1.34 -7.99
CA VAL A 11 -16.32 -1.63 -9.40
C VAL A 11 -16.51 -0.39 -10.28
N SER A 12 -17.59 0.35 -10.05
CA SER A 12 -17.88 1.61 -10.75
C SER A 12 -16.89 2.71 -10.42
N LEU A 13 -16.56 2.89 -9.14
CA LEU A 13 -15.56 3.88 -8.68
C LEU A 13 -14.16 3.61 -9.24
N LEU A 14 -13.79 2.35 -9.38
CA LEU A 14 -12.53 1.95 -10.03
C LEU A 14 -12.56 2.13 -11.56
N GLY A 15 -13.73 2.28 -12.16
CA GLY A 15 -13.89 2.23 -13.61
C GLY A 15 -13.45 0.88 -14.20
N PHE A 16 -13.66 -0.21 -13.46
CA PHE A 16 -13.09 -1.53 -13.75
C PHE A 16 -13.45 -2.05 -15.13
N ASN A 17 -14.64 -1.76 -15.63
CA ASN A 17 -15.08 -2.15 -16.98
C ASN A 17 -14.22 -1.55 -18.09
N SER A 18 -13.66 -0.35 -17.87
CA SER A 18 -12.81 0.35 -18.85
C SER A 18 -11.32 0.17 -18.56
N TYR A 19 -10.94 0.13 -17.29
CA TYR A 19 -9.54 0.16 -16.84
C TYR A 19 -9.07 -1.12 -16.15
N GLY A 20 -9.89 -2.18 -16.12
CA GLY A 20 -9.56 -3.43 -15.42
C GLY A 20 -8.24 -4.05 -15.85
N HIS A 21 -7.94 -4.03 -17.14
CA HIS A 21 -6.66 -4.52 -17.66
C HIS A 21 -5.47 -3.69 -17.12
N ASP A 22 -5.59 -2.37 -17.12
CA ASP A 22 -4.54 -1.48 -16.62
C ASP A 22 -4.35 -1.61 -15.10
N ILE A 23 -5.44 -1.75 -14.35
CA ILE A 23 -5.43 -2.01 -12.92
C ILE A 23 -4.70 -3.32 -12.61
N PHE A 24 -5.05 -4.40 -13.32
CA PHE A 24 -4.39 -5.69 -13.15
C PHE A 24 -2.92 -5.63 -13.50
N ARG A 25 -2.56 -4.96 -14.59
CA ARG A 25 -1.17 -4.77 -15.02
C ARG A 25 -0.34 -4.05 -13.97
N LYS A 26 -0.86 -2.96 -13.40
CA LYS A 26 -0.18 -2.23 -12.32
C LYS A 26 0.07 -3.11 -11.10
N TRP A 27 -0.94 -3.87 -10.67
CA TRP A 27 -0.79 -4.82 -9.57
C TRP A 27 0.24 -5.91 -9.87
N TYR A 28 0.20 -6.47 -11.07
CA TYR A 28 1.10 -7.53 -11.50
C TYR A 28 2.56 -7.06 -11.59
N VAL A 29 2.78 -5.89 -12.16
CA VAL A 29 4.13 -5.33 -12.39
C VAL A 29 4.73 -4.79 -11.09
N ASP A 30 3.95 -4.06 -10.30
CA ASP A 30 4.46 -3.39 -9.10
C ASP A 30 4.35 -4.27 -7.83
N GLY A 31 3.52 -5.30 -7.85
CA GLY A 31 3.23 -6.17 -6.71
C GLY A 31 2.40 -5.49 -5.62
N ARG A 32 2.04 -4.24 -5.79
CA ARG A 32 1.27 -3.41 -4.85
C ARG A 32 0.38 -2.46 -5.63
N LEU A 33 -0.85 -2.35 -5.16
CA LEU A 33 -1.85 -1.48 -5.77
C LEU A 33 -2.51 -0.65 -4.67
N PRO A 34 -2.04 0.56 -4.39
CA PRO A 34 -2.61 1.41 -3.37
C PRO A 34 -3.64 2.38 -3.96
N TYR A 35 -4.76 2.52 -3.24
CA TYR A 35 -5.78 3.55 -3.51
C TYR A 35 -6.05 4.36 -2.26
N HIS A 36 -6.13 5.66 -2.41
CA HIS A 36 -6.62 6.54 -1.36
C HIS A 36 -8.13 6.56 -1.39
N ILE A 37 -8.74 6.22 -0.26
CA ILE A 37 -10.18 6.21 -0.07
C ILE A 37 -10.62 7.61 0.35
N ILE A 38 -11.42 8.27 -0.49
CA ILE A 38 -11.91 9.62 -0.24
C ILE A 38 -13.36 9.56 0.18
N VAL A 39 -13.63 10.09 1.36
CA VAL A 39 -14.97 10.19 1.97
C VAL A 39 -15.26 11.66 2.26
N ASP A 40 -16.52 12.09 2.09
CA ASP A 40 -16.95 13.43 2.46
C ASP A 40 -16.98 13.55 4.01
N PRO A 41 -16.16 14.42 4.62
CA PRO A 41 -16.13 14.60 6.07
C PRO A 41 -17.43 15.20 6.62
N LYS A 42 -18.21 15.87 5.78
CA LYS A 42 -19.51 16.46 6.18
C LYS A 42 -20.65 15.45 6.08
N ASN A 43 -20.52 14.45 5.25
CA ASN A 43 -21.53 13.41 5.05
C ASN A 43 -20.90 12.03 4.91
N THR A 44 -20.41 11.49 6.00
CA THR A 44 -19.75 10.17 6.03
C THR A 44 -20.69 9.03 5.66
N LYS A 45 -22.01 9.22 5.79
CA LYS A 45 -23.04 8.24 5.42
C LYS A 45 -23.17 8.06 3.90
N ALA A 46 -22.70 9.00 3.11
CA ALA A 46 -22.69 8.89 1.66
C ALA A 46 -21.69 7.85 1.14
N GLY A 47 -20.83 7.31 2.03
CA GLY A 47 -19.85 6.29 1.69
C GLY A 47 -18.63 6.83 0.95
N ILE A 48 -17.96 5.96 0.22
CA ILE A 48 -16.77 6.28 -0.55
C ILE A 48 -17.16 7.11 -1.77
N GLN A 49 -16.54 8.29 -1.92
CA GLN A 49 -16.78 9.20 -3.03
C GLN A 49 -15.83 8.96 -4.19
N GLU A 50 -14.60 8.61 -3.90
CA GLU A 50 -13.55 8.40 -4.89
C GLU A 50 -12.52 7.39 -4.39
N LEU A 51 -11.98 6.59 -5.30
CA LEU A 51 -10.79 5.76 -5.09
C LEU A 51 -9.67 6.30 -5.98
N ARG A 52 -8.72 7.00 -5.35
CA ARG A 52 -7.63 7.66 -6.06
C ARG A 52 -6.37 6.78 -6.04
N TYR A 53 -5.92 6.38 -7.21
CA TYR A 53 -4.67 5.63 -7.35
C TYR A 53 -3.47 6.44 -6.86
N ILE A 54 -2.59 5.77 -6.12
CA ILE A 54 -1.31 6.33 -5.66
C ILE A 54 -0.18 5.54 -6.30
N ASP A 55 0.85 6.24 -6.76
CA ASP A 55 2.07 5.58 -7.24
C ASP A 55 2.75 4.82 -6.07
N PRO A 56 2.90 3.50 -6.17
CA PRO A 56 3.47 2.70 -5.09
C PRO A 56 4.93 3.06 -4.78
N THR A 57 5.66 3.67 -5.69
CA THR A 57 7.03 4.14 -5.46
C THR A 57 7.09 5.33 -4.51
N LYS A 58 5.99 6.08 -4.38
CA LYS A 58 5.86 7.25 -3.50
C LYS A 58 5.23 6.94 -2.16
N LEU A 59 4.75 5.73 -1.95
CA LEU A 59 4.04 5.30 -0.75
C LEU A 59 4.83 4.22 -0.02
N ARG A 60 5.05 4.42 1.29
CA ARG A 60 5.66 3.43 2.16
C ARG A 60 4.73 3.09 3.32
N LYS A 61 4.64 1.83 3.66
CA LYS A 61 4.00 1.39 4.91
C LYS A 61 5.06 1.41 6.02
N ILE A 62 4.82 2.19 7.06
CA ILE A 62 5.71 2.34 8.20
C ILE A 62 5.09 1.67 9.42
N ARG A 63 5.90 0.90 10.10
CA ARG A 63 5.58 0.31 11.40
C ARG A 63 6.57 0.85 12.43
N GLU A 64 6.08 1.63 13.36
CA GLU A 64 6.85 2.09 14.52
C GLU A 64 6.56 1.15 15.69
N VAL A 65 7.62 0.62 16.29
CA VAL A 65 7.55 -0.23 17.48
C VAL A 65 8.14 0.54 18.63
N THR A 66 7.37 0.70 19.70
CA THR A 66 7.88 1.29 20.95
C THR A 66 8.30 0.14 21.88
N GLU A 67 9.55 0.15 22.27
CA GLU A 67 10.11 -0.82 23.19
C GLU A 67 10.45 -0.14 24.52
N ASP A 68 10.02 -0.74 25.62
CA ASP A 68 10.42 -0.36 26.97
C ASP A 68 11.20 -1.49 27.62
N LYS A 69 12.09 -1.14 28.55
CA LYS A 69 12.81 -2.15 29.33
C LYS A 69 11.98 -2.63 30.50
N ASP A 70 11.87 -3.94 30.62
CA ASP A 70 11.31 -4.56 31.82
C ASP A 70 12.16 -4.17 33.03
N PRO A 71 11.58 -3.53 34.05
CA PRO A 71 12.31 -3.12 35.23
C PRO A 71 12.88 -4.28 36.05
N VAL A 72 12.36 -5.51 35.87
CA VAL A 72 12.78 -6.70 36.61
C VAL A 72 13.83 -7.50 35.85
N THR A 73 13.66 -7.73 34.58
CA THR A 73 14.54 -8.61 33.77
C THR A 73 15.49 -7.84 32.87
N GLY A 74 15.28 -6.54 32.67
CA GLY A 74 16.05 -5.72 31.74
C GLY A 74 15.80 -6.06 30.25
N ALA A 75 14.88 -6.97 29.94
CA ALA A 75 14.52 -7.36 28.58
C ALA A 75 13.71 -6.26 27.89
N ASN A 76 13.89 -6.10 26.59
CA ASN A 76 13.07 -5.19 25.78
C ASN A 76 11.66 -5.79 25.61
N ILE A 77 10.66 -5.03 26.02
CA ILE A 77 9.25 -5.39 25.86
C ILE A 77 8.62 -4.44 24.84
N ILE A 78 7.91 -4.96 23.88
CA ILE A 78 7.13 -4.16 22.92
C ILE A 78 5.91 -3.62 23.65
N THR A 79 5.86 -2.31 23.91
CA THR A 79 4.76 -1.64 24.62
C THR A 79 3.76 -0.95 23.68
N GLY A 80 4.15 -0.71 22.45
CA GLY A 80 3.28 -0.09 21.45
C GLY A 80 3.70 -0.40 20.03
N GLN A 81 2.71 -0.43 19.15
CA GLN A 81 2.91 -0.57 17.73
C GLN A 81 1.99 0.39 17.01
N LYS A 82 2.56 1.24 16.15
CA LYS A 82 1.81 2.14 15.27
C LYS A 82 2.12 1.81 13.82
N GLU A 83 1.09 1.73 13.01
CA GLU A 83 1.21 1.59 11.56
C GLU A 83 0.62 2.82 10.89
N TYR A 84 1.28 3.31 9.86
CA TYR A 84 0.80 4.37 8.99
C TYR A 84 1.44 4.26 7.62
N PHE A 85 0.85 4.94 6.64
CA PHE A 85 1.47 5.13 5.34
C PHE A 85 2.15 6.48 5.27
N LEU A 86 3.33 6.52 4.68
CA LEU A 86 4.08 7.73 4.41
C LEU A 86 4.09 7.97 2.91
N PHE A 87 3.51 9.09 2.49
CA PHE A 87 3.56 9.55 1.11
C PHE A 87 4.68 10.57 0.94
N GLN A 88 5.58 10.33 -0.01
CA GLN A 88 6.68 11.21 -0.36
C GLN A 88 6.67 11.46 -1.86
N ASP A 89 6.42 12.69 -2.27
CA ASP A 89 6.68 13.10 -3.65
C ASP A 89 8.16 13.45 -3.78
N GLY A 90 8.87 12.87 -4.76
CA GLY A 90 10.35 12.93 -4.90
C GLY A 90 10.98 14.33 -4.98
N LYS A 91 10.20 15.38 -4.81
CA LYS A 91 10.62 16.77 -4.62
C LYS A 91 10.95 17.12 -3.17
N MET A 92 10.66 16.24 -2.23
CA MET A 92 10.93 16.45 -0.80
C MET A 92 12.32 15.91 -0.49
N LEU A 93 13.23 16.79 -0.12
CA LEU A 93 14.65 16.48 0.14
C LEU A 93 14.86 15.67 1.44
N ASP A 94 13.91 15.68 2.36
CA ASP A 94 14.01 15.02 3.65
C ASP A 94 12.93 13.95 3.87
N ALA A 95 13.34 12.79 4.34
CA ALA A 95 12.44 11.70 4.72
C ALA A 95 11.46 12.07 5.86
N SER A 96 11.76 13.14 6.60
CA SER A 96 10.92 13.68 7.67
C SER A 96 9.74 14.53 7.16
N GLN A 97 9.73 14.90 5.89
CA GLN A 97 8.71 15.79 5.29
C GLN A 97 7.58 15.06 4.57
N GLY A 98 7.51 13.74 4.67
CA GLY A 98 6.42 12.97 4.07
C GLY A 98 5.07 13.21 4.74
N LEU A 99 3.98 13.08 3.97
CA LEU A 99 2.62 13.11 4.49
C LEU A 99 2.27 11.76 5.13
N LYS A 100 1.95 11.80 6.43
CA LYS A 100 1.45 10.61 7.14
C LYS A 100 -0.04 10.41 6.86
N ILE A 101 -0.39 9.20 6.43
CA ILE A 101 -1.76 8.83 6.10
C ILE A 101 -2.19 7.66 6.99
N HIS A 102 -3.38 7.76 7.56
CA HIS A 102 -3.94 6.70 8.39
C HIS A 102 -4.16 5.42 7.56
N PRO A 103 -3.88 4.22 8.10
CA PRO A 103 -4.02 2.96 7.36
C PRO A 103 -5.42 2.72 6.79
N ASP A 104 -6.47 3.12 7.51
CA ASP A 104 -7.86 2.95 7.07
C ASP A 104 -8.24 3.83 5.87
N SER A 105 -7.42 4.84 5.56
CA SER A 105 -7.62 5.71 4.39
C SER A 105 -6.99 5.17 3.11
N ILE A 106 -6.28 4.06 3.20
CA ILE A 106 -5.60 3.42 2.07
C ILE A 106 -6.12 2.00 1.87
N ALA A 107 -6.65 1.72 0.69
CA ALA A 107 -6.90 0.36 0.22
C ALA A 107 -5.62 -0.16 -0.43
N TYR A 108 -5.00 -1.17 0.16
CA TYR A 108 -3.67 -1.64 -0.21
C TYR A 108 -3.70 -3.11 -0.60
N ALA A 109 -3.76 -3.37 -1.92
CA ALA A 109 -3.72 -4.71 -2.47
C ALA A 109 -2.28 -5.10 -2.82
N THR A 110 -1.78 -6.18 -2.21
CA THR A 110 -0.43 -6.70 -2.48
C THR A 110 -0.46 -8.01 -3.25
N SER A 111 0.68 -8.40 -3.83
CA SER A 111 0.84 -9.70 -4.49
C SER A 111 0.79 -10.87 -3.49
N GLY A 112 0.99 -10.60 -2.19
CA GLY A 112 1.16 -11.62 -1.17
C GLY A 112 2.54 -12.29 -1.14
N MET A 113 3.40 -12.00 -2.10
CA MET A 113 4.76 -12.53 -2.15
C MET A 113 5.72 -11.61 -1.40
N LEU A 114 6.56 -12.21 -0.56
CA LEU A 114 7.55 -11.51 0.24
C LEU A 114 8.96 -12.01 -0.09
N ASP A 115 9.95 -11.16 0.12
CA ASP A 115 11.34 -11.55 0.05
C ASP A 115 11.72 -12.55 1.17
N ALA A 116 12.94 -13.09 1.12
CA ALA A 116 13.43 -14.06 2.11
C ALA A 116 13.39 -13.50 3.54
N ASN A 117 13.56 -12.21 3.71
CA ASN A 117 13.52 -11.52 5.00
C ASN A 117 12.11 -11.08 5.42
N ARG A 118 11.10 -11.32 4.60
CA ARG A 118 9.69 -10.90 4.78
C ARG A 118 9.51 -9.39 4.98
N LYS A 119 10.43 -8.58 4.47
CA LYS A 119 10.42 -7.12 4.61
C LYS A 119 9.92 -6.39 3.37
N ARG A 120 10.08 -7.01 2.20
CA ARG A 120 9.74 -6.39 0.92
C ARG A 120 8.68 -7.20 0.20
N ILE A 121 7.71 -6.50 -0.38
CA ILE A 121 6.71 -7.09 -1.26
C ILE A 121 7.33 -7.24 -2.65
N LEU A 122 7.24 -8.45 -3.21
CA LEU A 122 7.76 -8.76 -4.53
C LEU A 122 6.66 -8.71 -5.58
N SER A 123 7.00 -8.26 -6.78
CA SER A 123 6.11 -8.37 -7.93
C SER A 123 6.19 -9.76 -8.56
N TYR A 124 5.19 -10.11 -9.37
CA TYR A 124 5.23 -11.33 -10.17
C TYR A 124 6.36 -11.35 -11.18
N LEU A 125 6.83 -10.17 -11.62
CA LEU A 125 7.96 -10.03 -12.54
C LEU A 125 9.33 -10.11 -11.87
N HIS A 126 9.40 -10.21 -10.54
CA HIS A 126 10.68 -10.27 -9.82
C HIS A 126 11.58 -11.39 -10.31
N LYS A 127 11.03 -12.56 -10.61
CA LYS A 127 11.77 -13.71 -11.11
C LYS A 127 12.34 -13.51 -12.53
N ALA A 128 11.82 -12.55 -13.29
CA ALA A 128 12.28 -12.24 -14.64
C ALA A 128 13.51 -11.31 -14.67
N ILE A 129 13.88 -10.69 -13.56
CA ILE A 129 14.97 -9.72 -13.49
C ILE A 129 16.30 -10.37 -13.87
N LYS A 130 16.64 -11.48 -13.25
CA LYS A 130 17.92 -12.18 -13.50
C LYS A 130 18.06 -12.68 -14.94
N PRO A 131 17.12 -13.45 -15.51
CA PRO A 131 17.20 -13.88 -16.91
C PRO A 131 17.26 -12.71 -17.89
N THR A 132 16.53 -11.62 -17.63
CA THR A 132 16.53 -10.42 -18.48
C THR A 132 17.91 -9.76 -18.49
N ASN A 133 18.53 -9.59 -17.33
CA ASN A 133 19.87 -9.03 -17.22
C ASN A 133 20.90 -9.92 -17.92
N GLN A 134 20.83 -11.22 -17.76
CA GLN A 134 21.71 -12.18 -18.46
C GLN A 134 21.57 -12.08 -19.98
N PHE A 135 20.36 -11.86 -20.48
CA PHE A 135 20.12 -11.67 -21.92
C PHE A 135 20.71 -10.35 -22.44
N LEU A 136 20.68 -9.28 -21.66
CA LEU A 136 21.21 -7.98 -22.03
C LEU A 136 22.74 -7.90 -21.97
N GLU A 137 23.38 -8.72 -21.12
CA GLU A 137 24.84 -8.80 -20.97
C GLU A 137 25.51 -9.76 -21.96
N GLY A 138 24.73 -10.59 -22.64
CA GLY A 138 25.19 -11.52 -23.68
C GLY A 138 25.17 -10.91 -25.05
#